data_67b96b5d0a8efed4f34cf9db515dd759
#
_entry.id   67b96b5d0a8efed4f34cf9db515dd759
#
_cell.length_a   1.000
_cell.length_b   1.000
_cell.length_c   1.000
_cell.angle_alpha   90.00
_cell.angle_beta   90.00
_cell.angle_gamma   90.00
#
_symmetry.space_group_name_H-M   'P 1'
#
loop_
_entity.id
_entity.type
_entity.pdbx_description
1 polymer ?
#
loop_
_entity_poly.entity_id
_entity_poly.type
_entity_poly.pdbx_seq_one_letter_code
_entity_poly.pdbx_strand_id
1 'polypeptide(L)'
;MSSLARGISRRRTEVATQVEAAPTGLRPNAVVGVRLAALADQVGAALAEGPAQRAVTEDRTVTGVTLRAQDVSPGDLFAALTGSTTHGARHVGDAIARGAVAVLTDPAGVAEIAGRAAVPVLVHPAPRGVLGGLAATVYGHPSERLTVIGITGTSGKTTTTYLVEAGLRAAGRVAGLIGTIGIRVGGADLPSALTTPEAPTLQ
;
A
#
# COMPACT_ATOMS: atom_id res chain seq x y z
N MET A 1 40.98 -35.28 47.36
CA MET A 1 39.64 -34.74 47.60
C MET A 1 39.20 -33.97 46.39
N SER A 2 38.34 -34.56 45.64
CA SER A 2 37.96 -34.14 44.26
C SER A 2 36.75 -33.21 44.35
N SER A 3 36.85 -32.03 43.76
CA SER A 3 35.73 -31.06 43.65
C SER A 3 35.18 -31.09 42.21
N LEU A 4 33.97 -31.60 42.08
CA LEU A 4 33.19 -31.56 40.86
C LEU A 4 32.68 -30.13 40.63
N ALA A 5 33.16 -29.46 39.56
CA ALA A 5 32.53 -28.29 38.99
C ALA A 5 31.62 -28.75 37.83
N ARG A 6 30.30 -28.73 38.05
CA ARG A 6 29.31 -28.98 36.99
C ARG A 6 29.12 -27.71 36.17
N GLY A 7 29.59 -27.74 34.93
CA GLY A 7 29.32 -26.71 33.94
C GLY A 7 27.84 -26.70 33.51
N ILE A 8 27.16 -25.59 33.81
CA ILE A 8 25.83 -25.30 33.29
C ILE A 8 26.01 -24.73 31.86
N SER A 9 25.87 -25.60 30.89
CA SER A 9 25.77 -25.19 29.48
C SER A 9 24.43 -24.47 29.23
N ARG A 10 24.46 -23.15 29.24
CA ARG A 10 23.33 -22.35 28.73
C ARG A 10 23.32 -22.49 27.21
N ARG A 11 22.45 -23.33 26.68
CA ARG A 11 22.06 -23.28 25.28
C ARG A 11 21.38 -21.93 25.04
N ARG A 12 22.11 -20.99 24.47
CA ARG A 12 21.51 -19.83 23.79
C ARG A 12 20.80 -20.39 22.57
N THR A 13 19.48 -20.42 22.63
CA THR A 13 18.66 -20.57 21.43
C THR A 13 18.83 -19.27 20.64
N GLU A 14 19.73 -19.30 19.68
CA GLU A 14 19.79 -18.26 18.64
C GLU A 14 18.50 -18.40 17.82
N VAL A 15 17.51 -17.58 18.18
CA VAL A 15 16.46 -17.21 17.26
C VAL A 15 17.15 -16.28 16.26
N ALA A 16 17.71 -16.87 15.22
CA ALA A 16 18.12 -16.13 14.03
C ALA A 16 16.85 -15.57 13.42
N THR A 17 16.49 -14.34 13.81
CA THR A 17 15.55 -13.53 13.07
C THR A 17 16.21 -13.27 11.73
N GLN A 18 15.79 -14.01 10.71
CA GLN A 18 16.13 -13.66 9.33
C GLN A 18 15.57 -12.25 9.14
N VAL A 19 16.44 -11.28 9.18
CA VAL A 19 16.16 -9.93 8.73
C VAL A 19 16.04 -10.07 7.21
N GLU A 20 14.81 -10.25 6.75
CA GLU A 20 14.49 -10.19 5.33
C GLU A 20 15.05 -8.87 4.78
N ALA A 21 15.78 -8.95 3.67
CA ALA A 21 16.44 -7.78 3.09
C ALA A 21 15.43 -6.64 2.95
N ALA A 22 15.83 -5.44 3.34
CA ALA A 22 14.97 -4.26 3.27
C ALA A 22 14.36 -4.16 1.87
N PRO A 23 13.03 -3.94 1.76
CA PRO A 23 12.37 -3.89 0.46
C PRO A 23 13.00 -2.79 -0.40
N THR A 24 13.30 -3.10 -1.65
CA THR A 24 13.86 -2.15 -2.63
C THR A 24 12.84 -1.09 -3.07
N GLY A 25 11.63 -1.12 -2.52
CA GLY A 25 10.53 -0.19 -2.81
C GLY A 25 9.43 -0.25 -1.75
N LEU A 26 8.43 0.62 -1.89
CA LEU A 26 7.28 0.72 -0.98
C LEU A 26 6.19 -0.35 -1.25
N ARG A 27 6.49 -1.38 -2.05
CA ARG A 27 5.52 -2.46 -2.35
C ARG A 27 5.91 -3.73 -1.62
N PRO A 28 4.93 -4.50 -1.11
CA PRO A 28 5.19 -5.86 -0.59
C PRO A 28 5.74 -6.76 -1.69
N ASN A 29 6.69 -7.64 -1.33
CA ASN A 29 7.30 -8.59 -2.27
C ASN A 29 6.32 -9.68 -2.75
N ALA A 30 5.27 -9.95 -1.97
CA ALA A 30 4.24 -10.93 -2.32
C ALA A 30 2.87 -10.44 -1.84
N VAL A 31 1.91 -10.43 -2.76
CA VAL A 31 0.50 -10.15 -2.50
C VAL A 31 -0.31 -11.31 -3.07
N VAL A 32 -1.17 -11.90 -2.26
CA VAL A 32 -2.03 -13.04 -2.69
C VAL A 32 -2.97 -12.62 -3.81
N GLY A 33 -3.33 -11.33 -3.83
CA GLY A 33 -4.28 -10.77 -4.77
C GLY A 33 -5.73 -10.99 -4.34
N VAL A 34 -6.60 -10.09 -4.77
CA VAL A 34 -8.02 -10.07 -4.46
C VAL A 34 -8.83 -9.97 -5.75
N ARG A 35 -9.92 -10.72 -5.85
CA ARG A 35 -10.79 -10.63 -7.03
C ARG A 35 -11.41 -9.24 -7.15
N LEU A 36 -11.41 -8.70 -8.36
CA LEU A 36 -11.94 -7.36 -8.63
C LEU A 36 -13.42 -7.22 -8.23
N ALA A 37 -14.22 -8.27 -8.47
CA ALA A 37 -15.63 -8.29 -8.05
C ALA A 37 -15.79 -8.10 -6.55
N ALA A 38 -14.98 -8.78 -5.73
CA ALA A 38 -15.02 -8.64 -4.28
C ALA A 38 -14.64 -7.22 -3.83
N LEU A 39 -13.69 -6.57 -4.51
CA LEU A 39 -13.34 -5.18 -4.25
C LEU A 39 -14.47 -4.21 -4.64
N ALA A 40 -15.14 -4.45 -5.77
CA ALA A 40 -16.30 -3.67 -6.20
C ALA A 40 -17.45 -3.75 -5.19
N ASP A 41 -17.78 -4.96 -4.75
CA ASP A 41 -18.82 -5.22 -3.75
C ASP A 41 -18.49 -4.57 -2.40
N GLN A 42 -17.24 -4.68 -1.95
CA GLN A 42 -16.77 -4.10 -0.70
C GLN A 42 -17.05 -2.59 -0.60
N VAL A 43 -16.88 -1.88 -1.71
CA VAL A 43 -17.02 -0.41 -1.71
C VAL A 43 -18.31 0.09 -2.34
N GLY A 44 -19.17 -0.80 -2.80
CA GLY A 44 -20.40 -0.45 -3.51
C GLY A 44 -20.13 0.29 -4.85
N ALA A 45 -19.00 -0.02 -5.49
CA ALA A 45 -18.67 0.57 -6.79
C ALA A 45 -19.47 -0.10 -7.91
N ALA A 46 -20.06 0.71 -8.80
CA ALA A 46 -20.67 0.21 -10.01
C ALA A 46 -19.61 -0.05 -11.09
N LEU A 47 -19.90 -0.99 -12.00
CA LEU A 47 -19.13 -1.09 -13.24
C LEU A 47 -19.64 -0.05 -14.24
N ALA A 48 -18.72 0.64 -14.91
CA ALA A 48 -19.10 1.49 -16.02
C ALA A 48 -19.81 0.65 -17.10
N GLU A 49 -20.79 1.24 -17.79
CA GLU A 49 -21.55 0.53 -18.82
C GLU A 49 -20.69 0.21 -20.04
N GLY A 50 -20.81 -1.02 -20.56
CA GLY A 50 -20.16 -1.48 -21.78
C GLY A 50 -20.09 -3.00 -21.89
N PRO A 51 -20.25 -3.58 -23.11
CA PRO A 51 -20.27 -5.03 -23.28
C PRO A 51 -18.94 -5.71 -22.92
N ALA A 52 -17.80 -5.04 -23.09
CA ALA A 52 -16.49 -5.55 -22.73
C ALA A 52 -16.27 -5.60 -21.20
N GLN A 53 -17.07 -4.86 -20.43
CA GLN A 53 -16.82 -4.66 -18.99
C GLN A 53 -17.42 -5.77 -18.14
N ARG A 54 -18.56 -6.36 -18.52
CA ARG A 54 -19.21 -7.42 -17.75
C ARG A 54 -18.53 -8.79 -17.87
N ALA A 55 -18.05 -9.14 -19.05
CA ALA A 55 -17.43 -10.45 -19.31
C ALA A 55 -16.01 -10.58 -18.71
N VAL A 56 -15.39 -9.47 -18.33
CA VAL A 56 -13.96 -9.44 -17.93
C VAL A 56 -13.78 -9.28 -16.42
N THR A 57 -14.85 -9.02 -15.66
CA THR A 57 -14.75 -8.67 -14.23
C THR A 57 -14.59 -9.90 -13.34
N GLU A 58 -15.16 -11.04 -13.76
CA GLU A 58 -15.28 -12.20 -12.86
C GLU A 58 -13.94 -12.88 -12.54
N ASP A 59 -12.95 -12.82 -13.44
CA ASP A 59 -11.66 -13.51 -13.29
C ASP A 59 -10.45 -12.58 -12.99
N ARG A 60 -10.66 -11.27 -12.87
CA ARG A 60 -9.55 -10.35 -12.65
C ARG A 60 -9.11 -10.33 -11.19
N THR A 61 -7.82 -10.57 -10.98
CA THR A 61 -7.17 -10.47 -9.67
C THR A 61 -6.36 -9.19 -9.60
N VAL A 62 -6.55 -8.42 -8.52
CA VAL A 62 -5.81 -7.20 -8.21
C VAL A 62 -4.74 -7.53 -7.19
N THR A 63 -3.48 -7.19 -7.49
CA THR A 63 -2.32 -7.46 -6.65
C THR A 63 -1.65 -6.18 -6.13
N GLY A 64 -2.16 -5.01 -6.54
CA GLY A 64 -1.66 -3.73 -6.06
C GLY A 64 -2.62 -2.60 -6.37
N VAL A 65 -2.39 -1.45 -5.75
CA VAL A 65 -3.18 -0.23 -5.95
C VAL A 65 -2.24 0.95 -6.10
N THR A 66 -2.44 1.77 -7.11
CA THR A 66 -1.63 2.99 -7.31
C THR A 66 -2.47 4.14 -7.86
N LEU A 67 -2.06 5.40 -7.53
CA LEU A 67 -2.66 6.62 -8.06
C LEU A 67 -1.84 7.24 -9.20
N ARG A 68 -0.62 6.75 -9.43
CA ARG A 68 0.30 7.31 -10.41
C ARG A 68 0.49 6.32 -11.55
N ALA A 69 0.12 6.73 -12.76
CA ALA A 69 0.21 5.87 -13.94
C ALA A 69 1.65 5.36 -14.20
N GLN A 70 2.65 6.20 -13.89
CA GLN A 70 4.07 5.82 -14.03
C GLN A 70 4.52 4.73 -13.05
N ASP A 71 3.83 4.58 -11.91
CA ASP A 71 4.17 3.62 -10.86
C ASP A 71 3.35 2.32 -10.97
N VAL A 72 2.51 2.20 -12.01
CA VAL A 72 1.72 1.00 -12.28
C VAL A 72 2.64 -0.19 -12.55
N SER A 73 2.31 -1.30 -11.92
CA SER A 73 2.89 -2.63 -12.20
C SER A 73 1.79 -3.58 -12.66
N PRO A 74 2.14 -4.67 -13.40
CA PRO A 74 1.16 -5.66 -13.81
C PRO A 74 0.34 -6.19 -12.63
N GLY A 75 -0.99 -6.22 -12.79
CA GLY A 75 -1.91 -6.63 -11.74
C GLY A 75 -2.47 -5.50 -10.87
N ASP A 76 -2.09 -4.25 -11.10
CA ASP A 76 -2.58 -3.11 -10.32
C ASP A 76 -3.99 -2.68 -10.69
N LEU A 77 -4.72 -2.22 -9.67
CA LEU A 77 -5.85 -1.31 -9.79
C LEU A 77 -5.30 0.12 -9.86
N PHE A 78 -5.55 0.81 -10.98
CA PHE A 78 -5.21 2.22 -11.11
C PHE A 78 -6.33 3.10 -10.58
N ALA A 79 -6.08 3.85 -9.51
CA ALA A 79 -7.02 4.81 -8.94
C ALA A 79 -6.91 6.15 -9.69
N ALA A 80 -7.73 6.34 -10.72
CA ALA A 80 -7.78 7.52 -11.57
C ALA A 80 -8.65 8.60 -10.92
N LEU A 81 -8.09 9.32 -9.95
CA LEU A 81 -8.79 10.29 -9.12
C LEU A 81 -8.62 11.72 -9.65
N THR A 82 -9.54 12.60 -9.24
CA THR A 82 -9.38 14.04 -9.43
C THR A 82 -8.16 14.54 -8.66
N GLY A 83 -7.21 15.13 -9.36
CA GLY A 83 -6.03 15.79 -8.83
C GLY A 83 -6.23 17.30 -8.69
N SER A 84 -5.20 17.99 -8.24
CA SER A 84 -5.23 19.47 -8.09
C SER A 84 -5.25 20.22 -9.43
N THR A 85 -4.68 19.65 -10.48
CA THR A 85 -4.54 20.28 -11.80
C THR A 85 -5.27 19.53 -12.90
N THR A 86 -5.29 18.21 -12.85
CA THR A 86 -5.88 17.35 -13.89
C THR A 86 -6.55 16.15 -13.25
N HIS A 87 -7.47 15.54 -14.00
CA HIS A 87 -8.06 14.26 -13.60
C HIS A 87 -7.15 13.10 -13.99
N GLY A 88 -6.96 12.13 -13.07
CA GLY A 88 -6.15 10.93 -13.30
C GLY A 88 -6.63 10.08 -14.47
N ALA A 89 -7.90 10.19 -14.85
CA ALA A 89 -8.50 9.49 -15.99
C ALA A 89 -7.77 9.75 -17.34
N ARG A 90 -7.10 10.90 -17.48
CA ARG A 90 -6.26 11.20 -18.66
C ARG A 90 -5.11 10.21 -18.85
N HIS A 91 -4.64 9.63 -17.77
CA HIS A 91 -3.50 8.73 -17.75
C HIS A 91 -3.89 7.25 -17.79
N VAL A 92 -5.17 6.94 -18.02
CA VAL A 92 -5.68 5.55 -18.04
C VAL A 92 -5.01 4.74 -19.15
N GLY A 93 -4.76 5.32 -20.32
CA GLY A 93 -4.05 4.65 -21.41
C GLY A 93 -2.65 4.19 -21.02
N ASP A 94 -1.88 5.08 -20.36
CA ASP A 94 -0.53 4.78 -19.87
C ASP A 94 -0.56 3.72 -18.76
N ALA A 95 -1.53 3.80 -17.86
CA ALA A 95 -1.70 2.82 -16.79
C ALA A 95 -2.00 1.43 -17.35
N ILE A 96 -2.90 1.31 -18.34
CA ILE A 96 -3.22 0.05 -19.01
C ILE A 96 -2.00 -0.50 -19.75
N ALA A 97 -1.28 0.34 -20.48
CA ALA A 97 -0.07 -0.06 -21.18
C ALA A 97 1.03 -0.61 -20.24
N ARG A 98 1.02 -0.20 -18.97
CA ARG A 98 1.92 -0.70 -17.92
C ARG A 98 1.39 -1.92 -17.18
N GLY A 99 0.18 -2.38 -17.49
CA GLY A 99 -0.40 -3.61 -16.94
C GLY A 99 -1.43 -3.41 -15.85
N ALA A 100 -2.04 -2.22 -15.72
CA ALA A 100 -3.22 -2.06 -14.89
C ALA A 100 -4.33 -3.02 -15.36
N VAL A 101 -4.90 -3.77 -14.42
CA VAL A 101 -5.95 -4.76 -14.69
C VAL A 101 -7.35 -4.20 -14.48
N ALA A 102 -7.46 -3.07 -13.80
CA ALA A 102 -8.72 -2.35 -13.58
C ALA A 102 -8.45 -0.86 -13.29
N VAL A 103 -9.48 -0.05 -13.40
CA VAL A 103 -9.47 1.37 -13.06
C VAL A 103 -10.55 1.64 -12.02
N LEU A 104 -10.25 2.45 -11.00
CA LEU A 104 -11.23 3.03 -10.10
C LEU A 104 -11.32 4.53 -10.37
N THR A 105 -12.52 5.07 -10.58
CA THR A 105 -12.71 6.49 -10.84
C THR A 105 -14.08 6.99 -10.38
N ASP A 106 -14.34 8.28 -10.54
CA ASP A 106 -15.64 8.91 -10.34
C ASP A 106 -16.41 9.06 -11.68
N PRO A 107 -17.68 9.52 -11.65
CA PRO A 107 -18.46 9.73 -12.87
C PRO A 107 -17.82 10.71 -13.86
N ALA A 108 -17.09 11.73 -13.39
CA ALA A 108 -16.38 12.65 -14.27
C ALA A 108 -15.22 11.96 -15.00
N GLY A 109 -14.50 11.08 -14.29
CA GLY A 109 -13.46 10.26 -14.87
C GLY A 109 -13.98 9.28 -15.93
N VAL A 110 -15.16 8.71 -15.74
CA VAL A 110 -15.80 7.87 -16.80
C VAL A 110 -16.00 8.65 -18.07
N ALA A 111 -16.51 9.88 -17.98
CA ALA A 111 -16.69 10.75 -19.14
C ALA A 111 -15.35 11.08 -19.81
N GLU A 112 -14.30 11.32 -19.04
CA GLU A 112 -12.94 11.59 -19.55
C GLU A 112 -12.34 10.36 -20.26
N ILE A 113 -12.57 9.15 -19.71
CA ILE A 113 -12.12 7.90 -20.32
C ILE A 113 -12.83 7.64 -21.66
N ALA A 114 -14.10 8.02 -21.78
CA ALA A 114 -14.88 7.94 -23.01
C ALA A 114 -14.77 6.59 -23.76
N GLY A 115 -14.88 5.49 -23.01
CA GLY A 115 -14.83 4.13 -23.57
C GLY A 115 -13.45 3.64 -24.01
N ARG A 116 -12.39 4.41 -23.81
CA ARG A 116 -11.00 4.04 -24.19
C ARG A 116 -10.34 3.00 -23.28
N ALA A 117 -10.96 2.63 -22.16
CA ALA A 117 -10.41 1.63 -21.28
C ALA A 117 -10.67 0.22 -21.79
N ALA A 118 -9.61 -0.53 -22.06
CA ALA A 118 -9.64 -1.95 -22.40
C ALA A 118 -9.72 -2.88 -21.15
N VAL A 119 -9.89 -2.30 -19.97
CA VAL A 119 -10.00 -2.99 -18.68
C VAL A 119 -11.26 -2.53 -17.96
N PRO A 120 -11.79 -3.30 -16.99
CA PRO A 120 -12.93 -2.88 -16.18
C PRO A 120 -12.71 -1.54 -15.48
N VAL A 121 -13.75 -0.71 -15.48
CA VAL A 121 -13.77 0.59 -14.80
C VAL A 121 -14.78 0.54 -13.67
N LEU A 122 -14.30 0.57 -12.44
CA LEU A 122 -15.11 0.73 -11.22
C LEU A 122 -15.43 2.21 -11.02
N VAL A 123 -16.70 2.51 -10.81
CA VAL A 123 -17.21 3.87 -10.64
C VAL A 123 -17.75 4.04 -9.22
N HIS A 124 -17.21 5.00 -8.50
CA HIS A 124 -17.66 5.36 -7.16
C HIS A 124 -17.77 6.89 -7.05
N PRO A 125 -18.83 7.45 -6.43
CA PRO A 125 -19.02 8.90 -6.35
C PRO A 125 -17.92 9.62 -5.54
N ALA A 126 -17.27 8.91 -4.62
CA ALA A 126 -16.18 9.43 -3.80
C ALA A 126 -15.02 8.41 -3.71
N PRO A 127 -14.30 8.13 -4.81
CA PRO A 127 -13.35 7.03 -4.88
C PRO A 127 -12.15 7.21 -3.93
N ARG A 128 -11.77 8.44 -3.62
CA ARG A 128 -10.72 8.72 -2.62
C ARG A 128 -11.10 8.25 -1.22
N GLY A 129 -12.38 8.35 -0.86
CA GLY A 129 -12.89 7.94 0.45
C GLY A 129 -12.83 6.42 0.69
N VAL A 130 -12.94 5.63 -0.38
CA VAL A 130 -12.91 4.16 -0.30
C VAL A 130 -11.52 3.56 -0.58
N LEU A 131 -10.58 4.37 -1.05
CA LEU A 131 -9.26 3.91 -1.48
C LEU A 131 -8.46 3.25 -0.35
N GLY A 132 -8.59 3.77 0.89
CA GLY A 132 -7.91 3.22 2.07
C GLY A 132 -8.33 1.78 2.37
N GLY A 133 -9.63 1.52 2.37
CA GLY A 133 -10.19 0.18 2.57
C GLY A 133 -9.81 -0.78 1.44
N LEU A 134 -9.85 -0.32 0.18
CA LEU A 134 -9.40 -1.12 -0.96
C LEU A 134 -7.91 -1.51 -0.84
N ALA A 135 -7.05 -0.54 -0.55
CA ALA A 135 -5.63 -0.80 -0.37
C ALA A 135 -5.37 -1.76 0.79
N ALA A 136 -6.03 -1.55 1.94
CA ALA A 136 -5.93 -2.46 3.07
C ALA A 136 -6.28 -3.89 2.69
N THR A 137 -7.40 -4.09 1.98
CA THR A 137 -7.84 -5.42 1.53
C THR A 137 -6.84 -6.05 0.57
N VAL A 138 -6.37 -5.31 -0.44
CA VAL A 138 -5.40 -5.82 -1.42
C VAL A 138 -4.10 -6.25 -0.74
N TYR A 139 -3.62 -5.48 0.24
CA TYR A 139 -2.37 -5.77 0.95
C TYR A 139 -2.55 -6.63 2.22
N GLY A 140 -3.76 -7.15 2.48
CA GLY A 140 -4.03 -8.08 3.59
C GLY A 140 -4.03 -7.40 4.96
N HIS A 141 -4.57 -6.19 5.04
CA HIS A 141 -4.79 -5.41 6.28
C HIS A 141 -3.54 -5.25 7.16
N PRO A 142 -2.41 -4.77 6.61
CA PRO A 142 -1.17 -4.67 7.38
C PRO A 142 -1.30 -3.76 8.61
N SER A 143 -2.06 -2.67 8.52
CA SER A 143 -2.28 -1.72 9.62
C SER A 143 -2.98 -2.34 10.84
N GLU A 144 -3.75 -3.41 10.68
CA GLU A 144 -4.41 -4.12 11.77
C GLU A 144 -3.44 -5.01 12.58
N ARG A 145 -2.27 -5.31 12.01
CA ARG A 145 -1.23 -6.15 12.61
C ARG A 145 -0.06 -5.35 13.19
N LEU A 146 -0.12 -4.04 13.08
CA LEU A 146 0.92 -3.13 13.56
C LEU A 146 0.45 -2.37 14.81
N THR A 147 1.39 -2.06 15.71
CA THR A 147 1.15 -1.04 16.73
C THR A 147 1.43 0.33 16.12
N VAL A 148 0.39 1.14 15.95
CA VAL A 148 0.49 2.48 15.37
C VAL A 148 0.58 3.52 16.49
N ILE A 149 1.62 4.36 16.46
CA ILE A 149 1.86 5.44 17.42
C ILE A 149 1.75 6.76 16.68
N GLY A 150 0.72 7.55 16.99
CA GLY A 150 0.54 8.90 16.42
C GLY A 150 1.17 9.95 17.33
N ILE A 151 2.00 10.84 16.74
CA ILE A 151 2.64 11.95 17.44
C ILE A 151 2.14 13.27 16.85
N THR A 152 1.47 14.08 17.68
CA THR A 152 0.96 15.38 17.31
C THR A 152 1.51 16.47 18.22
N GLY A 153 1.36 17.73 17.82
CA GLY A 153 1.83 18.90 18.57
C GLY A 153 2.22 20.07 17.66
N THR A 154 2.43 21.22 18.23
CA THR A 154 2.85 22.45 17.50
C THR A 154 4.33 22.38 17.10
N SER A 155 5.18 21.77 17.94
CA SER A 155 6.61 21.59 17.70
C SER A 155 7.10 20.25 18.26
N GLY A 156 8.31 19.83 17.90
CA GLY A 156 8.95 18.62 18.42
C GLY A 156 8.45 17.29 17.85
N LYS A 157 7.41 17.27 17.02
CA LYS A 157 6.85 16.03 16.45
C LYS A 157 7.91 15.15 15.81
N THR A 158 8.68 15.70 14.90
CA THR A 158 9.73 14.96 14.17
C THR A 158 10.77 14.42 15.14
N THR A 159 11.29 15.25 16.04
CA THR A 159 12.28 14.81 17.03
C THR A 159 11.76 13.67 17.89
N THR A 160 10.54 13.80 18.41
CA THR A 160 9.91 12.75 19.23
C THR A 160 9.71 11.46 18.43
N THR A 161 9.31 11.53 17.17
CA THR A 161 9.14 10.35 16.30
C THR A 161 10.46 9.61 16.14
N TYR A 162 11.57 10.32 15.89
CA TYR A 162 12.90 9.71 15.77
C TYR A 162 13.40 9.11 17.09
N LEU A 163 13.13 9.76 18.22
CA LEU A 163 13.50 9.22 19.54
C LEU A 163 12.73 7.93 19.86
N VAL A 164 11.43 7.89 19.54
CA VAL A 164 10.60 6.68 19.69
C VAL A 164 11.11 5.56 18.79
N GLU A 165 11.39 5.85 17.51
CA GLU A 165 11.97 4.87 16.57
C GLU A 165 13.28 4.32 17.08
N ALA A 166 14.20 5.18 17.54
CA ALA A 166 15.49 4.77 18.08
C ALA A 166 15.35 3.89 19.32
N GLY A 167 14.42 4.24 20.21
CA GLY A 167 14.12 3.44 21.42
C GLY A 167 13.56 2.06 21.07
N LEU A 168 12.62 1.98 20.14
CA LEU A 168 12.05 0.71 19.67
C LEU A 168 13.12 -0.18 19.03
N ARG A 169 13.99 0.38 18.21
CA ARG A 169 15.10 -0.35 17.59
C ARG A 169 16.11 -0.84 18.65
N ALA A 170 16.46 -0.01 19.63
CA ALA A 170 17.33 -0.41 20.73
C ALA A 170 16.72 -1.56 21.56
N ALA A 171 15.39 -1.63 21.64
CA ALA A 171 14.64 -2.72 22.25
C ALA A 171 14.49 -3.95 21.33
N GLY A 172 15.16 -4.00 20.18
CA GLY A 172 15.11 -5.12 19.22
C GLY A 172 13.81 -5.20 18.41
N ARG A 173 13.04 -4.11 18.32
CA ARG A 173 11.81 -4.05 17.51
C ARG A 173 12.10 -3.51 16.11
N VAL A 174 11.39 -4.04 15.11
CA VAL A 174 11.34 -3.42 13.79
C VAL A 174 10.36 -2.26 13.86
N ALA A 175 10.83 -1.06 13.57
CA ALA A 175 10.03 0.15 13.59
C ALA A 175 9.99 0.78 12.19
N GLY A 176 8.80 1.28 11.81
CA GLY A 176 8.60 2.18 10.68
C GLY A 176 8.32 3.59 11.19
N LEU A 177 8.80 4.59 10.45
CA LEU A 177 8.57 6.01 10.73
C LEU A 177 8.11 6.69 9.45
N ILE A 178 7.05 7.49 9.55
CA ILE A 178 6.52 8.32 8.47
C ILE A 178 6.39 9.75 8.99
N GLY A 179 7.01 10.70 8.32
CA GLY A 179 6.98 12.11 8.74
C GLY A 179 7.46 13.06 7.66
N THR A 180 7.61 14.33 8.04
CA THR A 180 8.00 15.43 7.13
C THR A 180 9.38 15.26 6.51
N ILE A 181 10.28 14.52 7.14
CA ILE A 181 11.64 14.28 6.63
C ILE A 181 11.68 13.08 5.67
N GLY A 182 10.69 12.19 5.74
CA GLY A 182 10.62 11.01 4.87
C GLY A 182 9.99 9.81 5.55
N ILE A 183 10.21 8.66 4.92
CA ILE A 183 9.82 7.35 5.40
C ILE A 183 11.08 6.57 5.76
N ARG A 184 11.04 5.87 6.92
CA ARG A 184 12.12 4.98 7.34
C ARG A 184 11.52 3.66 7.80
N VAL A 185 12.11 2.55 7.39
CA VAL A 185 11.70 1.20 7.81
C VAL A 185 12.91 0.39 8.21
N GLY A 186 12.90 -0.18 9.41
CA GLY A 186 14.02 -0.97 9.93
C GLY A 186 15.34 -0.22 10.01
N GLY A 187 15.31 1.12 10.03
CA GLY A 187 16.49 2.00 10.03
C GLY A 187 16.99 2.41 8.64
N ALA A 188 16.39 1.91 7.56
CA ALA A 188 16.68 2.34 6.18
C ALA A 188 15.73 3.46 5.75
N ASP A 189 16.26 4.52 5.16
CA ASP A 189 15.46 5.61 4.60
C ASP A 189 14.93 5.20 3.23
N LEU A 190 13.63 5.43 3.02
CA LEU A 190 12.92 5.15 1.77
C LEU A 190 12.52 6.47 1.09
N PRO A 191 12.62 6.55 -0.25
CA PRO A 191 12.18 7.73 -0.97
C PRO A 191 10.68 7.95 -0.79
N SER A 192 10.28 9.19 -0.49
CA SER A 192 8.87 9.59 -0.43
C SER A 192 8.70 10.92 -1.16
N ALA A 193 7.72 10.97 -2.05
CA ALA A 193 7.36 12.19 -2.77
C ALA A 193 6.41 13.09 -1.95
N LEU A 194 5.80 12.57 -0.88
CA LEU A 194 4.81 13.26 -0.06
C LEU A 194 5.12 13.11 1.42
N THR A 195 4.90 14.18 2.18
CA THR A 195 4.96 14.17 3.65
C THR A 195 3.94 13.21 4.26
N THR A 196 2.75 13.17 3.68
CA THR A 196 1.67 12.25 4.04
C THR A 196 1.42 11.35 2.84
N PRO A 197 1.83 10.09 2.88
CA PRO A 197 1.59 9.18 1.78
C PRO A 197 0.10 8.95 1.57
N GLU A 198 -0.28 8.71 0.31
CA GLU A 198 -1.62 8.25 -0.03
C GLU A 198 -1.85 6.83 0.51
N ALA A 199 -3.11 6.46 0.69
CA ALA A 199 -3.50 5.21 1.32
C ALA A 199 -2.81 3.95 0.75
N PRO A 200 -2.64 3.76 -0.56
CA PRO A 200 -1.92 2.60 -1.09
C PRO A 200 -0.44 2.52 -0.69
N THR A 201 0.19 3.67 -0.48
CA THR A 201 1.59 3.75 -0.04
C THR A 201 1.71 3.54 1.47
N LEU A 202 0.64 3.83 2.21
CA LEU A 202 0.60 3.68 3.66
C LEU A 202 0.37 2.22 4.07
N GLN A 203 -0.41 1.47 3.31
CA GLN A 203 -0.67 0.05 3.54
C GLN A 203 0.45 -0.83 3.00
#